data_a534e19934e358e09cba9b4899c2d2d7
#
_entry.id   a534e19934e358e09cba9b4899c2d2d7
#
_cell.length_a   1.000
_cell.length_b   1.000
_cell.length_c   1.000
_cell.angle_alpha   90.00
_cell.angle_beta   90.00
_cell.angle_gamma   90.00
#
_symmetry.space_group_name_H-M   'P 1'
#
loop_
_entity.id
_entity.type
_entity.pdbx_description
1 polymer ?
#
loop_
_entity_poly.entity_id
_entity_poly.type
_entity_poly.pdbx_seq_one_letter_code
_entity_poly.pdbx_strand_id
1 'polypeptide(L)'
;EVRDVGDEAERATRETENALELRTRDRYRKLINKIDSTLRRLDEGDYGFCVDTGEPIGLDRLEARPTAERTLDAQERWEHLQKQMGD
;
A
#
# COMPACT_ATOMS: atom_id res chain seq x y z
N GLU A 1 -1.62 42.09 15.50
CA GLU A 1 -2.83 42.30 14.72
C GLU A 1 -3.68 41.05 14.63
N VAL A 2 -4.99 41.22 14.70
CA VAL A 2 -5.94 40.13 14.63
C VAL A 2 -5.84 39.36 13.29
N ARG A 3 -5.55 40.08 12.24
CA ARG A 3 -5.39 39.55 10.89
C ARG A 3 -4.27 38.49 10.81
N ASP A 4 -3.15 38.75 11.47
CA ASP A 4 -2.00 37.84 11.46
C ASP A 4 -2.33 36.51 12.15
N VAL A 5 -3.10 36.55 13.22
CA VAL A 5 -3.54 35.33 13.95
C VAL A 5 -4.45 34.49 13.05
N GLY A 6 -5.40 35.15 12.34
CA GLY A 6 -6.30 34.47 11.43
C GLY A 6 -5.54 33.86 10.24
N ASP A 7 -4.59 34.61 9.67
CA ASP A 7 -3.78 34.15 8.54
C ASP A 7 -2.92 32.97 8.91
N GLU A 8 -2.35 32.95 10.12
CA GLU A 8 -1.55 31.83 10.60
C GLU A 8 -2.39 30.58 10.79
N ALA A 9 -3.58 30.72 11.37
CA ALA A 9 -4.49 29.59 11.58
C ALA A 9 -4.96 29.02 10.24
N GLU A 10 -5.29 29.87 9.27
CA GLU A 10 -5.69 29.44 7.93
C GLU A 10 -4.55 28.73 7.22
N ARG A 11 -3.33 29.24 7.35
CA ARG A 11 -2.14 28.63 6.75
C ARG A 11 -1.89 27.25 7.33
N ALA A 12 -1.96 27.10 8.66
CA ALA A 12 -1.77 25.83 9.33
C ALA A 12 -2.82 24.80 8.87
N THR A 13 -4.07 25.24 8.72
CA THR A 13 -5.16 24.38 8.24
C THR A 13 -4.89 23.90 6.81
N ARG A 14 -4.48 24.81 5.93
CA ARG A 14 -4.16 24.46 4.54
C ARG A 14 -2.97 23.50 4.44
N GLU A 15 -1.94 23.70 5.26
CA GLU A 15 -0.79 22.82 5.28
C GLU A 15 -1.17 21.41 5.73
N THR A 16 -2.04 21.30 6.73
CA THR A 16 -2.55 20.02 7.21
C THR A 16 -3.39 19.34 6.13
N GLU A 17 -4.29 20.06 5.48
CA GLU A 17 -5.12 19.54 4.40
C GLU A 17 -4.26 19.06 3.22
N ASN A 18 -3.22 19.81 2.85
CA ASN A 18 -2.29 19.44 1.78
C ASN A 18 -1.52 18.17 2.14
N ALA A 19 -1.08 18.04 3.40
CA ALA A 19 -0.36 16.86 3.85
C ALA A 19 -1.25 15.62 3.80
N LEU A 20 -2.53 15.74 4.19
CA LEU A 20 -3.49 14.66 4.11
C LEU A 20 -3.78 14.26 2.66
N GLU A 21 -3.92 15.24 1.78
CA GLU A 21 -4.14 15.00 0.35
C GLU A 21 -2.97 14.25 -0.26
N LEU A 22 -1.74 14.63 0.06
CA LEU A 22 -0.54 13.96 -0.45
C LEU A 22 -0.46 12.51 0.03
N ARG A 23 -0.78 12.25 1.31
CA ARG A 23 -0.82 10.88 1.84
C ARG A 23 -1.89 10.04 1.14
N THR A 24 -3.05 10.64 0.86
CA THR A 24 -4.13 9.96 0.15
C THR A 24 -3.72 9.60 -1.27
N ARG A 25 -3.05 10.53 -1.98
CA ARG A 25 -2.52 10.28 -3.32
C ARG A 25 -1.50 9.15 -3.32
N ASP A 26 -0.60 9.14 -2.35
CA ASP A 26 0.42 8.09 -2.23
C ASP A 26 -0.22 6.74 -1.97
N ARG A 27 -1.25 6.68 -1.13
CA ARG A 27 -1.99 5.45 -0.86
C ARG A 27 -2.66 4.92 -2.12
N TYR A 28 -3.33 5.79 -2.88
CA TYR A 28 -3.98 5.41 -4.13
C TYR A 28 -2.96 4.94 -5.17
N ARG A 29 -1.82 5.63 -5.27
CA ARG A 29 -0.75 5.22 -6.19
C ARG A 29 -0.25 3.81 -5.87
N LYS A 30 -0.03 3.51 -4.60
CA LYS A 30 0.41 2.17 -4.17
C LYS A 30 -0.65 1.12 -4.47
N LEU A 31 -1.92 1.45 -4.26
CA LEU A 31 -3.03 0.54 -4.57
C LEU A 31 -3.11 0.27 -6.07
N ILE A 32 -3.01 1.30 -6.89
CA ILE A 32 -3.02 1.16 -8.35
C ILE A 32 -1.85 0.28 -8.80
N ASN A 33 -0.67 0.49 -8.26
CA ASN A 33 0.50 -0.32 -8.59
C ASN A 33 0.29 -1.80 -8.23
N LYS A 34 -0.35 -2.08 -7.10
CA LYS A 34 -0.68 -3.45 -6.69
C LYS A 34 -1.68 -4.08 -7.65
N ILE A 35 -2.70 -3.34 -8.05
CA ILE A 35 -3.70 -3.81 -9.01
C ILE A 35 -3.05 -4.11 -10.36
N ASP A 36 -2.22 -3.20 -10.86
CA ASP A 36 -1.51 -3.39 -12.12
C ASP A 36 -0.61 -4.63 -12.08
N SER A 37 0.11 -4.82 -10.99
CA SER A 37 0.94 -6.00 -10.77
C SER A 37 0.11 -7.28 -10.79
N THR A 38 -1.05 -7.26 -10.14
CA THR A 38 -1.97 -8.39 -10.10
C THR A 38 -2.50 -8.74 -11.49
N LEU A 39 -2.88 -7.73 -12.27
CA LEU A 39 -3.35 -7.92 -13.64
C LEU A 39 -2.28 -8.54 -14.53
N ARG A 40 -1.03 -8.11 -14.38
CA ARG A 40 0.09 -8.72 -15.12
C ARG A 40 0.27 -10.18 -14.74
N ARG A 41 0.16 -10.51 -13.46
CA ARG A 41 0.29 -11.90 -12.99
C ARG A 41 -0.83 -12.78 -13.52
N LEU A 42 -2.05 -12.22 -13.64
CA LEU A 42 -3.16 -12.92 -14.27
C LEU A 42 -2.84 -13.24 -15.74
N ASP A 43 -2.34 -12.25 -16.48
CA ASP A 43 -1.96 -12.42 -17.88
C ASP A 43 -0.84 -13.45 -18.08
N GLU A 44 0.10 -13.48 -17.15
CA GLU A 44 1.27 -14.37 -17.20
C GLU A 44 0.97 -15.79 -16.68
N GLY A 45 -0.19 -15.98 -16.06
CA GLY A 45 -0.56 -17.27 -15.50
C GLY A 45 0.01 -17.56 -14.11
N ASP A 46 0.57 -16.56 -13.45
CA ASP A 46 1.20 -16.69 -12.13
C ASP A 46 0.30 -16.30 -10.97
N TYR A 47 -0.90 -15.82 -11.26
CA TYR A 47 -1.84 -15.37 -10.24
C TYR A 47 -2.21 -16.52 -9.31
N GLY A 48 -2.25 -16.26 -8.01
CA GLY A 48 -2.64 -17.23 -6.99
C GLY A 48 -1.48 -18.03 -6.41
N PHE A 49 -0.27 -17.81 -6.92
CA PHE A 49 0.93 -18.45 -6.40
C PHE A 49 1.84 -17.43 -5.74
N CYS A 50 2.47 -17.82 -4.64
CA CYS A 50 3.36 -16.94 -3.88
C CYS A 50 4.58 -16.56 -4.72
N VAL A 51 4.88 -15.26 -4.79
CA VAL A 51 6.03 -14.76 -5.55
C VAL A 51 7.37 -15.19 -4.96
N ASP A 52 7.41 -15.48 -3.66
CA ASP A 52 8.64 -15.88 -2.97
C ASP A 52 8.87 -17.39 -2.98
N THR A 53 7.81 -18.16 -2.80
CA THR A 53 7.94 -19.63 -2.60
C THR A 53 7.35 -20.47 -3.72
N GLY A 54 6.52 -19.90 -4.57
CA GLY A 54 5.81 -20.64 -5.61
C GLY A 54 4.64 -21.48 -5.13
N GLU A 55 4.36 -21.47 -3.83
CA GLU A 55 3.25 -22.21 -3.26
C GLU A 55 1.92 -21.54 -3.54
N PRO A 56 0.81 -22.31 -3.61
CA PRO A 56 -0.51 -21.69 -3.74
C PRO A 56 -0.83 -20.80 -2.54
N ILE A 57 -1.38 -19.62 -2.82
CA ILE A 57 -1.78 -18.67 -1.77
C ILE A 57 -3.03 -19.15 -1.05
N GLY A 58 -3.96 -19.76 -1.77
CA GLY A 58 -5.22 -20.25 -1.24
C GLY A 58 -6.38 -19.32 -1.53
N LEU A 59 -7.55 -19.90 -1.79
CA LEU A 59 -8.75 -19.16 -2.18
C LEU A 59 -9.24 -18.23 -1.08
N ASP A 60 -9.20 -18.67 0.18
CA ASP A 60 -9.68 -17.86 1.29
C ASP A 60 -8.93 -16.55 1.39
N ARG A 61 -7.59 -16.62 1.27
CA ARG A 61 -6.77 -15.42 1.32
C ARG A 61 -6.99 -14.53 0.11
N LEU A 62 -7.16 -15.11 -1.08
CA LEU A 62 -7.40 -14.36 -2.31
C LEU A 62 -8.79 -13.69 -2.31
N GLU A 63 -9.80 -14.34 -1.72
CA GLU A 63 -11.11 -13.71 -1.57
C GLU A 63 -11.04 -12.50 -0.64
N ALA A 64 -10.32 -12.63 0.46
CA ALA A 64 -10.15 -11.53 1.41
C ALA A 64 -9.27 -10.43 0.85
N ARG A 65 -8.27 -10.79 0.04
CA ARG A 65 -7.29 -9.87 -0.49
C ARG A 65 -6.89 -10.27 -1.91
N PRO A 66 -7.67 -9.87 -2.93
CA PRO A 66 -7.42 -10.30 -4.31
C PRO A 66 -6.05 -9.94 -4.88
N THR A 67 -5.40 -8.92 -4.33
CA THR A 67 -4.06 -8.50 -4.76
C THR A 67 -2.94 -9.18 -3.98
N ALA A 68 -3.25 -10.15 -3.12
CA ALA A 68 -2.24 -10.88 -2.37
C ALA A 68 -1.29 -11.60 -3.33
N GLU A 69 0.00 -11.44 -3.13
CA GLU A 69 1.03 -12.06 -3.95
C GLU A 69 1.95 -12.99 -3.15
N ARG A 70 1.68 -13.13 -1.86
CA ARG A 70 2.43 -14.01 -0.96
C ARG A 70 1.47 -14.80 -0.07
N THR A 71 1.89 -16.01 0.32
CA THR A 71 1.21 -16.73 1.38
C THR A 71 1.32 -15.92 2.67
N LEU A 72 0.50 -16.22 3.65
CA LEU A 72 0.54 -15.51 4.94
C LEU A 72 1.93 -15.60 5.58
N ASP A 73 2.52 -16.80 5.60
CA ASP A 73 3.85 -17.02 6.17
C ASP A 73 4.92 -16.22 5.41
N ALA A 74 4.88 -16.22 4.09
CA ALA A 74 5.83 -15.47 3.28
C ALA A 74 5.65 -13.97 3.46
N GLN A 75 4.41 -13.49 3.62
CA GLN A 75 4.12 -12.09 3.86
C GLN A 75 4.69 -11.63 5.20
N GLU A 76 4.52 -12.43 6.25
CA GLU A 76 5.07 -12.14 7.58
C GLU A 76 6.59 -12.05 7.55
N ARG A 77 7.25 -12.98 6.85
CA ARG A 77 8.71 -12.96 6.70
C ARG A 77 9.17 -11.72 5.93
N TRP A 78 8.46 -11.38 4.87
CA TRP A 78 8.79 -10.20 4.06
C TRP A 78 8.68 -8.92 4.91
N GLU A 79 7.60 -8.78 5.67
CA GLU A 79 7.40 -7.62 6.55
C GLU A 79 8.47 -7.52 7.62
N HIS A 80 8.86 -8.66 8.19
CA HIS A 80 9.93 -8.71 9.19
C HIS A 80 11.26 -8.26 8.61
N LEU A 81 11.60 -8.70 7.41
CA LEU A 81 12.82 -8.30 6.72
C LEU A 81 12.81 -6.81 6.39
N GLN A 82 11.66 -6.28 5.98
CA GLN A 82 11.53 -4.85 5.69
C GLN A 82 11.77 -4.00 6.93
N LYS A 83 11.27 -4.42 8.08
CA LYS A 83 11.51 -3.73 9.35
C LYS A 83 12.99 -3.69 9.71
N GLN A 84 13.71 -4.79 9.50
CA GLN A 84 15.14 -4.86 9.78
C GLN A 84 15.94 -3.98 8.84
N MET A 85 15.55 -3.91 7.58
CA MET A 85 16.24 -3.09 6.58
C MET A 85 15.90 -1.61 6.70
N GLY A 86 14.77 -1.26 7.29
CA GLY A 86 14.31 0.10 7.46
C GLY A 86 14.98 0.85 8.60
N ASP A 87 15.72 0.17 9.45
CA ASP A 87 16.44 0.79 10.58
C ASP A 87 17.86 1.28 10.16
#